data_9da1cd4605b51c2c28d2d84b9e7875ac
#
_entry.id   9da1cd4605b51c2c28d2d84b9e7875ac
#
_cell.length_a   1.000
_cell.length_b   1.000
_cell.length_c   1.000
_cell.angle_alpha   90.00
_cell.angle_beta   90.00
_cell.angle_gamma   90.00
#
_symmetry.space_group_name_H-M   'P 1'
#
loop_
_entity.id
_entity.type
_entity.pdbx_description
1 polymer ?
#
loop_
_entity_poly.entity_id
_entity_poly.type
_entity_poly.pdbx_seq_one_letter_code
_entity_poly.pdbx_strand_id
1 'polypeptide(L)'
;SENPNNAQTIFLPYWLLSYEEMAAMLLDRTDTNAPNQSRALFDLILSGKLDTVRKEHDTITESNMTVESPIPYNIQNVVEELKRLDTEMVQGTRGDKQGPLYGKLTRFVQRLESKIMDKRLNFLFNNDTSLLGYNWFAQLIEKLLGYGNVNGVKVVDFSEVPSDILPLITGLMGRLIFTIQQWTDTNERHP
;
A
#
# COMPACT_ATOMS: atom_id res chain seq x y z
N SER A 1 32.23 10.29 3.64
CA SER A 1 31.19 10.97 4.40
C SER A 1 30.60 12.06 3.57
N GLU A 2 29.55 11.75 2.91
CA GLU A 2 28.82 12.63 2.01
C GLU A 2 27.89 13.51 2.82
N ASN A 3 27.73 14.70 2.33
CA ASN A 3 27.05 15.82 2.94
C ASN A 3 25.62 15.43 3.33
N PRO A 4 25.27 15.25 4.61
CA PRO A 4 23.93 14.81 5.03
C PRO A 4 22.81 15.81 4.67
N ASN A 5 23.18 16.99 4.13
CA ASN A 5 22.23 18.04 3.76
C ASN A 5 21.57 17.84 2.39
N ASN A 6 21.95 16.83 1.59
CA ASN A 6 21.36 16.53 0.28
C ASN A 6 20.61 15.19 0.22
N ALA A 7 20.60 14.40 1.28
CA ALA A 7 19.81 13.16 1.33
C ALA A 7 18.34 13.53 1.52
N GLN A 8 17.55 13.34 0.48
CA GLN A 8 16.10 13.46 0.57
C GLN A 8 15.49 12.11 0.91
N THR A 9 14.74 12.02 1.99
CA THR A 9 13.96 10.82 2.31
C THR A 9 12.92 10.56 1.21
N ILE A 10 12.89 9.34 0.70
CA ILE A 10 11.87 8.87 -0.23
C ILE A 10 10.81 8.15 0.58
N PHE A 11 9.56 8.58 0.43
CA PHE A 11 8.40 7.86 0.94
C PHE A 11 7.84 6.99 -0.18
N LEU A 12 7.56 5.74 0.14
CA LEU A 12 6.91 4.78 -0.76
C LEU A 12 5.62 4.32 -0.08
N PRO A 13 4.51 5.05 -0.20
CA PRO A 13 3.31 4.73 0.56
C PRO A 13 2.81 3.32 0.23
N TYR A 14 2.26 2.66 1.26
CA TYR A 14 1.76 1.29 1.22
C TYR A 14 0.76 1.02 0.09
N TRP A 15 0.02 2.01 -0.38
CA TRP A 15 -0.93 1.86 -1.48
C TRP A 15 -0.28 1.67 -2.86
N LEU A 16 1.06 1.86 -2.97
CA LEU A 16 1.84 1.48 -4.14
C LEU A 16 2.16 -0.03 -4.17
N LEU A 17 2.07 -0.72 -3.03
CA LEU A 17 2.21 -2.17 -3.00
C LEU A 17 1.07 -2.82 -3.78
N SER A 18 1.39 -3.87 -4.52
CA SER A 18 0.37 -4.76 -5.05
C SER A 18 -0.35 -5.48 -3.92
N TYR A 19 -1.52 -6.03 -4.19
CA TYR A 19 -2.22 -6.85 -3.19
C TYR A 19 -1.35 -8.04 -2.73
N GLU A 20 -0.67 -8.71 -3.65
CA GLU A 20 0.21 -9.84 -3.34
C GLU A 20 1.40 -9.43 -2.46
N GLU A 21 2.01 -8.27 -2.72
CA GLU A 21 3.09 -7.72 -1.89
C GLU A 21 2.59 -7.38 -0.48
N MET A 22 1.42 -6.77 -0.37
CA MET A 22 0.78 -6.46 0.91
C MET A 22 0.43 -7.75 1.67
N ALA A 23 -0.18 -8.71 0.99
CA ALA A 23 -0.53 -10.00 1.57
C ALA A 23 0.71 -10.78 2.04
N ALA A 24 1.79 -10.78 1.26
CA ALA A 24 3.05 -11.44 1.62
C ALA A 24 3.67 -10.84 2.89
N MET A 25 3.54 -9.53 3.09
CA MET A 25 4.05 -8.84 4.27
C MET A 25 3.21 -9.10 5.53
N LEU A 26 1.89 -9.26 5.37
CA LEU A 26 0.92 -9.23 6.48
C LEU A 26 0.37 -10.60 6.86
N LEU A 27 0.17 -11.50 5.89
CA LEU A 27 -0.49 -12.77 6.13
C LEU A 27 0.51 -13.83 6.63
N ASP A 28 0.06 -14.59 7.61
CA ASP A 28 0.72 -15.82 8.02
C ASP A 28 0.02 -16.99 7.32
N ARG A 29 0.70 -17.56 6.34
CA ARG A 29 0.16 -18.68 5.55
C ARG A 29 -0.07 -19.96 6.37
N THR A 30 0.49 -20.03 7.57
CA THR A 30 0.28 -21.17 8.50
C THR A 30 -0.96 -20.99 9.38
N ASP A 31 -1.54 -19.79 9.43
CA ASP A 31 -2.77 -19.52 10.16
C ASP A 31 -3.97 -20.17 9.44
N THR A 32 -4.75 -20.96 10.17
CA THR A 32 -5.96 -21.61 9.64
C THR A 32 -7.00 -20.62 9.12
N ASN A 33 -6.95 -19.38 9.59
CA ASN A 33 -7.82 -18.29 9.15
C ASN A 33 -7.23 -17.45 8.00
N ALA A 34 -6.03 -17.80 7.49
CA ALA A 34 -5.39 -17.06 6.42
C ALA A 34 -6.31 -16.82 5.18
N PRO A 35 -7.14 -17.78 4.72
CA PRO A 35 -8.07 -17.52 3.63
C PRO A 35 -9.11 -16.44 3.95
N ASN A 36 -9.64 -16.43 5.19
CA ASN A 36 -10.60 -15.42 5.63
C ASN A 36 -9.94 -14.04 5.75
N GLN A 37 -8.72 -13.99 6.29
CA GLN A 37 -7.91 -12.78 6.43
C GLN A 37 -7.57 -12.19 5.06
N SER A 38 -7.13 -13.03 4.12
CA SER A 38 -6.82 -12.66 2.74
C SER A 38 -8.04 -12.07 2.04
N ARG A 39 -9.19 -12.74 2.14
CA ARG A 39 -10.42 -12.26 1.51
C ARG A 39 -10.89 -10.92 2.10
N ALA A 40 -10.91 -10.79 3.42
CA ALA A 40 -11.30 -9.55 4.08
C ALA A 40 -10.35 -8.39 3.70
N LEU A 41 -9.04 -8.63 3.68
CA LEU A 41 -8.07 -7.63 3.26
C LEU A 41 -8.30 -7.18 1.81
N PHE A 42 -8.51 -8.13 0.90
CA PHE A 42 -8.78 -7.86 -0.52
C PHE A 42 -10.01 -6.96 -0.68
N ASP A 43 -11.13 -7.35 -0.07
CA ASP A 43 -12.40 -6.63 -0.21
C ASP A 43 -12.30 -5.21 0.38
N LEU A 44 -11.61 -5.03 1.50
CA LEU A 44 -11.46 -3.73 2.14
C LEU A 44 -10.49 -2.81 1.38
N ILE A 45 -9.39 -3.32 0.83
CA ILE A 45 -8.49 -2.54 -0.02
C ILE A 45 -9.22 -2.08 -1.27
N LEU A 46 -9.93 -2.99 -1.94
CA LEU A 46 -10.70 -2.67 -3.15
C LEU A 46 -11.77 -1.61 -2.86
N SER A 47 -12.52 -1.76 -1.76
CA SER A 47 -13.53 -0.77 -1.34
C SER A 47 -12.90 0.59 -1.05
N GLY A 48 -11.80 0.63 -0.31
CA GLY A 48 -11.11 1.88 0.00
C GLY A 48 -10.58 2.61 -1.24
N LYS A 49 -10.08 1.87 -2.24
CA LYS A 49 -9.68 2.42 -3.54
C LYS A 49 -10.88 2.96 -4.33
N LEU A 50 -11.98 2.21 -4.36
CA LEU A 50 -13.24 2.66 -4.99
C LEU A 50 -13.76 3.96 -4.37
N ASP A 51 -13.74 4.08 -3.06
CA ASP A 51 -14.17 5.29 -2.36
C ASP A 51 -13.33 6.51 -2.74
N THR A 52 -12.02 6.32 -2.94
CA THR A 52 -11.13 7.39 -3.41
C THR A 52 -11.49 7.84 -4.83
N VAL A 53 -11.63 6.89 -5.75
CA VAL A 53 -11.97 7.17 -7.15
C VAL A 53 -13.32 7.87 -7.28
N ARG A 54 -14.31 7.43 -6.51
CA ARG A 54 -15.65 8.03 -6.49
C ARG A 54 -15.66 9.45 -5.96
N LYS A 55 -14.85 9.75 -4.96
CA LYS A 55 -14.68 11.12 -4.46
C LYS A 55 -14.09 12.06 -5.51
N GLU A 56 -13.20 11.56 -6.34
CA GLU A 56 -12.60 12.32 -7.45
C GLU A 56 -13.49 12.37 -8.70
N HIS A 57 -14.66 11.71 -8.69
CA HIS A 57 -15.58 11.58 -9.83
C HIS A 57 -14.94 11.01 -11.11
N ASP A 58 -13.92 10.17 -10.97
CA ASP A 58 -13.23 9.54 -12.09
C ASP A 58 -13.91 8.23 -12.51
N THR A 59 -14.92 8.34 -13.35
CA THR A 59 -15.71 7.21 -13.85
C THR A 59 -14.91 6.27 -14.76
N ILE A 60 -13.89 6.77 -15.45
CA ILE A 60 -13.03 5.97 -16.33
C ILE A 60 -12.16 5.05 -15.48
N THR A 61 -11.53 5.60 -14.46
CA THR A 61 -10.74 4.80 -13.51
C THR A 61 -11.63 3.84 -12.74
N GLU A 62 -12.83 4.24 -12.30
CA GLU A 62 -13.76 3.35 -11.59
C GLU A 62 -14.11 2.10 -12.40
N SER A 63 -14.32 2.22 -13.71
CA SER A 63 -14.68 1.10 -14.58
C SER A 63 -13.54 0.12 -14.88
N ASN A 64 -12.29 0.58 -14.78
CA ASN A 64 -11.11 -0.18 -15.19
C ASN A 64 -10.19 -0.59 -14.03
N MET A 65 -10.45 -0.10 -12.81
CA MET A 65 -9.59 -0.37 -11.67
C MET A 65 -9.70 -1.81 -11.17
N THR A 66 -8.60 -2.27 -10.62
CA THR A 66 -8.49 -3.53 -9.89
C THR A 66 -7.86 -3.27 -8.51
N VAL A 67 -7.80 -4.30 -7.69
CA VAL A 67 -7.08 -4.22 -6.40
C VAL A 67 -5.60 -3.87 -6.61
N GLU A 68 -5.03 -4.20 -7.78
CA GLU A 68 -3.63 -3.92 -8.14
C GLU A 68 -3.39 -2.47 -8.61
N SER A 69 -4.44 -1.73 -8.92
CA SER A 69 -4.31 -0.34 -9.36
C SER A 69 -3.66 0.51 -8.27
N PRO A 70 -2.65 1.36 -8.59
CA PRO A 70 -1.94 2.19 -7.61
C PRO A 70 -2.78 3.41 -7.20
N ILE A 71 -3.90 3.15 -6.53
CA ILE A 71 -4.86 4.14 -6.07
C ILE A 71 -4.74 4.28 -4.56
N PRO A 72 -4.61 5.51 -4.04
CA PRO A 72 -4.56 5.78 -2.61
C PRO A 72 -5.80 5.27 -1.88
N TYR A 73 -5.60 4.74 -0.67
CA TYR A 73 -6.67 4.40 0.27
C TYR A 73 -6.17 4.59 1.70
N ASN A 74 -7.09 4.72 2.66
CA ASN A 74 -6.72 4.92 4.05
C ASN A 74 -6.59 3.57 4.78
N ILE A 75 -5.37 3.21 5.19
CA ILE A 75 -5.10 1.95 5.89
C ILE A 75 -5.74 1.91 7.29
N GLN A 76 -5.94 3.05 7.95
CA GLN A 76 -6.59 3.10 9.26
C GLN A 76 -8.06 2.67 9.15
N ASN A 77 -8.75 3.10 8.09
CA ASN A 77 -10.11 2.65 7.83
C ASN A 77 -10.17 1.13 7.62
N VAL A 78 -9.15 0.56 6.95
CA VAL A 78 -9.04 -0.89 6.78
C VAL A 78 -8.88 -1.59 8.13
N VAL A 79 -8.03 -1.07 9.01
CA VAL A 79 -7.82 -1.60 10.37
C VAL A 79 -9.12 -1.55 11.18
N GLU A 80 -9.80 -0.40 11.18
CA GLU A 80 -11.05 -0.22 11.91
C GLU A 80 -12.14 -1.18 11.44
N GLU A 81 -12.27 -1.36 10.14
CA GLU A 81 -13.26 -2.25 9.55
C GLU A 81 -12.93 -3.73 9.82
N LEU A 82 -11.65 -4.12 9.78
CA LEU A 82 -11.22 -5.46 10.19
C LEU A 82 -11.57 -5.73 11.66
N LYS A 83 -11.37 -4.76 12.57
CA LYS A 83 -11.77 -4.88 13.98
C LYS A 83 -13.27 -5.02 14.15
N ARG A 84 -14.03 -4.23 13.39
CA ARG A 84 -15.49 -4.32 13.40
C ARG A 84 -15.95 -5.71 12.97
N LEU A 85 -15.41 -6.24 11.87
CA LEU A 85 -15.74 -7.58 11.37
C LEU A 85 -15.34 -8.70 12.35
N ASP A 86 -14.23 -8.53 13.06
CA ASP A 86 -13.72 -9.50 14.05
C ASP A 86 -14.58 -9.60 15.30
N THR A 87 -15.37 -8.58 15.60
CA THR A 87 -16.26 -8.49 16.77
C THR A 87 -17.73 -8.40 16.41
N GLU A 88 -18.08 -8.49 15.13
CA GLU A 88 -19.42 -8.28 14.62
C GLU A 88 -20.41 -9.30 15.17
N MET A 89 -21.54 -8.79 15.69
CA MET A 89 -22.73 -9.58 16.01
C MET A 89 -23.81 -9.29 14.97
N VAL A 90 -24.40 -10.33 14.42
CA VAL A 90 -25.45 -10.22 13.40
C VAL A 90 -26.77 -10.74 13.94
N GLN A 91 -27.88 -10.12 13.50
CA GLN A 91 -29.20 -10.54 13.92
C GLN A 91 -29.53 -11.95 13.40
N GLY A 92 -29.85 -12.85 14.30
CA GLY A 92 -30.28 -14.19 13.98
C GLY A 92 -31.78 -14.39 14.32
N THR A 93 -32.33 -15.54 13.94
CA THR A 93 -33.76 -15.90 14.16
C THR A 93 -34.16 -16.02 15.64
N ARG A 94 -33.17 -16.19 16.54
CA ARG A 94 -33.40 -16.40 18.00
C ARG A 94 -32.57 -15.42 18.84
N GLY A 95 -32.18 -14.26 18.30
CA GLY A 95 -31.32 -13.28 18.95
C GLY A 95 -29.99 -13.10 18.19
N ASP A 96 -29.13 -12.25 18.72
CA ASP A 96 -27.85 -11.96 18.09
C ASP A 96 -26.93 -13.19 18.09
N LYS A 97 -26.23 -13.38 16.99
CA LYS A 97 -25.20 -14.43 16.80
C LYS A 97 -23.90 -13.81 16.28
N GLN A 98 -22.80 -14.52 16.49
CA GLN A 98 -21.49 -14.12 15.96
C GLN A 98 -21.51 -14.02 14.43
N GLY A 99 -20.93 -12.97 13.90
CA GLY A 99 -20.74 -12.76 12.47
C GLY A 99 -19.80 -13.82 11.85
N PRO A 100 -19.73 -13.91 10.52
CA PRO A 100 -18.97 -14.96 9.83
C PRO A 100 -17.45 -14.86 10.07
N LEU A 101 -16.92 -13.67 10.37
CA LEU A 101 -15.51 -13.40 10.62
C LEU A 101 -15.17 -13.21 12.11
N TYR A 102 -16.15 -13.35 12.99
CA TYR A 102 -15.97 -13.17 14.44
C TYR A 102 -14.80 -14.02 14.97
N GLY A 103 -13.83 -13.38 15.62
CA GLY A 103 -12.64 -14.00 16.22
C GLY A 103 -11.63 -14.59 15.22
N LYS A 104 -11.83 -14.40 13.90
CA LYS A 104 -10.93 -14.95 12.86
C LYS A 104 -9.87 -13.98 12.41
N LEU A 105 -10.02 -12.70 12.71
CA LEU A 105 -9.14 -11.63 12.24
C LEU A 105 -8.23 -11.08 13.34
N THR A 106 -8.42 -11.44 14.61
CA THR A 106 -7.74 -10.85 15.77
C THR A 106 -6.22 -10.82 15.60
N ARG A 107 -5.59 -11.97 15.31
CA ARG A 107 -4.13 -12.07 15.14
C ARG A 107 -3.64 -11.28 13.92
N PHE A 108 -4.44 -11.27 12.87
CA PHE A 108 -4.14 -10.52 11.65
C PHE A 108 -4.14 -9.01 11.90
N VAL A 109 -5.17 -8.50 12.58
CA VAL A 109 -5.28 -7.09 12.97
C VAL A 109 -4.10 -6.67 13.83
N GLN A 110 -3.75 -7.45 14.86
CA GLN A 110 -2.60 -7.18 15.73
C GLN A 110 -1.29 -7.09 14.94
N ARG A 111 -1.10 -7.97 13.95
CA ARG A 111 0.09 -7.95 13.08
C ARG A 111 0.12 -6.73 12.19
N LEU A 112 -1.01 -6.37 11.58
CA LEU A 112 -1.12 -5.17 10.75
C LEU A 112 -0.84 -3.90 11.57
N GLU A 113 -1.44 -3.76 12.76
CA GLU A 113 -1.18 -2.63 13.65
C GLU A 113 0.30 -2.56 14.08
N SER A 114 0.90 -3.69 14.39
CA SER A 114 2.32 -3.77 14.73
C SER A 114 3.22 -3.27 13.59
N LYS A 115 2.89 -3.61 12.34
CA LYS A 115 3.63 -3.11 11.17
C LYS A 115 3.41 -1.61 10.93
N ILE A 116 2.18 -1.11 11.10
CA ILE A 116 1.87 0.32 10.97
C ILE A 116 2.59 1.15 12.04
N MET A 117 2.72 0.62 13.27
CA MET A 117 3.37 1.31 14.39
C MET A 117 4.91 1.20 14.37
N ASP A 118 5.47 0.34 13.53
CA ASP A 118 6.92 0.17 13.44
C ASP A 118 7.55 1.40 12.79
N LYS A 119 8.31 2.16 13.58
CA LYS A 119 8.99 3.38 13.11
C LYS A 119 9.93 3.15 11.93
N ARG A 120 10.49 1.93 11.79
CA ARG A 120 11.35 1.56 10.67
C ARG A 120 10.59 1.47 9.35
N LEU A 121 9.25 1.30 9.42
CA LEU A 121 8.34 1.24 8.28
C LEU A 121 7.62 2.58 8.02
N ASN A 122 8.02 3.65 8.70
CA ASN A 122 7.36 4.96 8.56
C ASN A 122 7.45 5.52 7.12
N PHE A 123 8.45 5.14 6.35
CA PHE A 123 8.55 5.48 4.93
C PHE A 123 7.46 4.82 4.06
N LEU A 124 6.84 3.75 4.57
CA LEU A 124 5.76 2.99 3.92
C LEU A 124 4.39 3.35 4.52
N PHE A 125 4.27 3.34 5.85
CA PHE A 125 3.01 3.56 6.58
C PHE A 125 2.89 4.97 7.19
N ASN A 126 3.43 5.98 6.52
CA ASN A 126 3.26 7.34 6.98
C ASN A 126 1.79 7.76 6.96
N ASN A 127 1.31 8.34 8.06
CA ASN A 127 -0.07 8.83 8.21
C ASN A 127 -0.29 10.24 7.62
N ASP A 128 0.67 10.77 6.87
CA ASP A 128 0.50 12.07 6.21
C ASP A 128 -0.56 11.95 5.11
N THR A 129 -1.68 12.64 5.32
CA THR A 129 -2.80 12.66 4.37
C THR A 129 -2.44 13.25 3.01
N SER A 130 -1.37 14.06 2.93
CA SER A 130 -0.87 14.58 1.65
C SER A 130 -0.39 13.46 0.71
N LEU A 131 0.04 12.32 1.26
CA LEU A 131 0.47 11.15 0.52
C LEU A 131 -0.69 10.35 -0.10
N LEU A 132 -1.92 10.71 0.22
CA LEU A 132 -3.14 10.07 -0.31
C LEU A 132 -3.68 10.77 -1.57
N GLY A 133 -2.96 11.76 -2.09
CA GLY A 133 -3.37 12.50 -3.30
C GLY A 133 -2.69 12.01 -4.58
N TYR A 134 -3.39 12.05 -5.72
CA TYR A 134 -2.82 11.71 -7.03
C TYR A 134 -1.59 12.57 -7.40
N ASN A 135 -1.60 13.85 -7.03
CA ASN A 135 -0.48 14.77 -7.31
C ASN A 135 0.82 14.31 -6.64
N TRP A 136 0.74 13.65 -5.50
CA TRP A 136 1.92 13.13 -4.82
C TRP A 136 2.62 12.03 -5.64
N PHE A 137 1.85 11.16 -6.29
CA PHE A 137 2.43 10.09 -7.13
C PHE A 137 3.17 10.66 -8.34
N ALA A 138 2.61 11.69 -8.99
CA ALA A 138 3.28 12.40 -10.07
C ALA A 138 4.62 13.01 -9.60
N GLN A 139 4.64 13.66 -8.44
CA GLN A 139 5.86 14.20 -7.84
C GLN A 139 6.90 13.10 -7.49
N LEU A 140 6.45 11.94 -7.02
CA LEU A 140 7.35 10.80 -6.79
C LEU A 140 8.00 10.33 -8.07
N ILE A 141 7.23 10.17 -9.15
CA ILE A 141 7.73 9.78 -10.48
C ILE A 141 8.75 10.78 -10.96
N GLU A 142 8.44 12.06 -10.92
CA GLU A 142 9.35 13.14 -11.30
C GLU A 142 10.66 13.11 -10.50
N LYS A 143 10.57 12.87 -9.21
CA LYS A 143 11.72 12.74 -8.31
C LYS A 143 12.56 11.50 -8.62
N LEU A 144 11.95 10.37 -8.95
CA LEU A 144 12.64 9.12 -9.24
C LEU A 144 13.31 9.14 -10.63
N LEU A 145 12.61 9.63 -11.64
CA LEU A 145 13.06 9.61 -13.03
C LEU A 145 13.83 10.88 -13.45
N GLY A 146 13.66 11.98 -12.72
CA GLY A 146 14.37 13.23 -13.01
C GLY A 146 13.85 13.96 -14.24
N TYR A 147 12.57 13.89 -14.54
CA TYR A 147 11.98 14.67 -15.63
C TYR A 147 12.32 16.16 -15.49
N GLY A 148 12.91 16.72 -16.53
CA GLY A 148 13.17 18.16 -16.67
C GLY A 148 14.56 18.66 -16.29
N ASN A 149 15.40 17.90 -15.60
CA ASN A 149 16.77 18.31 -15.32
C ASN A 149 17.73 17.14 -15.14
N VAL A 150 18.71 17.10 -16.02
CA VAL A 150 20.05 16.55 -15.84
C VAL A 150 20.19 15.04 -15.93
N ASN A 151 20.94 14.62 -16.93
CA ASN A 151 21.66 13.36 -17.02
C ASN A 151 22.47 13.13 -15.72
N GLY A 152 21.98 12.30 -14.82
CA GLY A 152 22.64 12.03 -13.56
C GLY A 152 22.28 10.66 -13.02
N VAL A 153 23.23 10.03 -12.33
CA VAL A 153 23.01 8.80 -11.57
C VAL A 153 22.28 9.16 -10.28
N LYS A 154 21.16 8.48 -9.99
CA LYS A 154 20.47 8.55 -8.69
C LYS A 154 20.84 7.34 -7.88
N VAL A 155 21.24 7.56 -6.64
CA VAL A 155 21.57 6.50 -5.68
C VAL A 155 20.45 6.48 -4.63
N VAL A 156 19.82 5.33 -4.48
CA VAL A 156 18.83 5.08 -3.41
C VAL A 156 19.49 4.23 -2.34
N ASP A 157 19.57 4.78 -1.13
CA ASP A 157 20.14 4.09 0.02
C ASP A 157 19.04 3.35 0.79
N PHE A 158 19.19 2.03 0.93
CA PHE A 158 18.29 1.14 1.65
C PHE A 158 18.84 0.69 3.01
N SER A 159 19.91 1.33 3.52
CA SER A 159 20.59 0.88 4.76
C SER A 159 19.66 0.84 5.98
N GLU A 160 18.68 1.72 6.02
CA GLU A 160 17.70 1.79 7.13
C GLU A 160 16.48 0.88 6.94
N VAL A 161 16.36 0.21 5.78
CA VAL A 161 15.23 -0.68 5.51
C VAL A 161 15.46 -2.04 6.20
N PRO A 162 14.50 -2.54 6.99
CA PRO A 162 14.61 -3.86 7.62
C PRO A 162 14.82 -4.96 6.59
N SER A 163 15.72 -5.90 6.90
CA SER A 163 16.14 -6.97 5.98
C SER A 163 15.02 -7.91 5.55
N ASP A 164 13.99 -8.08 6.39
CA ASP A 164 12.83 -8.92 6.12
C ASP A 164 11.91 -8.33 5.03
N ILE A 165 11.88 -7.01 4.88
CA ILE A 165 11.08 -6.33 3.86
C ILE A 165 11.91 -5.74 2.71
N LEU A 166 13.23 -5.75 2.80
CA LEU A 166 14.11 -5.21 1.77
C LEU A 166 13.84 -5.80 0.37
N PRO A 167 13.66 -7.12 0.20
CA PRO A 167 13.31 -7.69 -1.11
C PRO A 167 11.99 -7.16 -1.68
N LEU A 168 11.01 -6.92 -0.81
CA LEU A 168 9.72 -6.36 -1.21
C LEU A 168 9.86 -4.91 -1.70
N ILE A 169 10.62 -4.10 -0.98
CA ILE A 169 10.82 -2.69 -1.33
C ILE A 169 11.66 -2.53 -2.61
N THR A 170 12.70 -3.34 -2.77
CA THR A 170 13.50 -3.34 -4.01
C THR A 170 12.67 -3.82 -5.20
N GLY A 171 11.82 -4.82 -5.01
CA GLY A 171 10.86 -5.29 -6.02
C GLY A 171 9.84 -4.22 -6.41
N LEU A 172 9.26 -3.53 -5.42
CA LEU A 172 8.36 -2.40 -5.65
C LEU A 172 9.03 -1.30 -6.48
N MET A 173 10.24 -0.89 -6.11
CA MET A 173 11.00 0.13 -6.84
C MET A 173 11.28 -0.29 -8.28
N GLY A 174 11.75 -1.53 -8.48
CA GLY A 174 11.99 -2.08 -9.82
C GLY A 174 10.71 -2.11 -10.67
N ARG A 175 9.60 -2.55 -10.09
CA ARG A 175 8.30 -2.58 -10.76
C ARG A 175 7.80 -1.18 -11.14
N LEU A 176 7.92 -0.21 -10.24
CA LEU A 176 7.53 1.17 -10.53
C LEU A 176 8.35 1.76 -11.68
N ILE A 177 9.68 1.67 -11.62
CA ILE A 177 10.57 2.18 -12.65
C ILE A 177 10.26 1.52 -14.00
N PHE A 178 10.13 0.19 -14.02
CA PHE A 178 9.82 -0.57 -15.24
C PHE A 178 8.47 -0.15 -15.83
N THR A 179 7.42 -0.08 -15.03
CA THR A 179 6.07 0.28 -15.49
C THR A 179 6.02 1.70 -16.04
N ILE A 180 6.66 2.64 -15.36
CA ILE A 180 6.73 4.04 -15.81
C ILE A 180 7.48 4.14 -17.13
N GLN A 181 8.62 3.45 -17.27
CA GLN A 181 9.39 3.43 -18.51
C GLN A 181 8.61 2.81 -19.67
N GLN A 182 7.73 1.83 -19.41
CA GLN A 182 6.87 1.28 -20.46
C GLN A 182 5.84 2.30 -20.98
N TRP A 183 5.34 3.17 -20.11
CA TRP A 183 4.31 4.17 -20.47
C TRP A 183 4.91 5.47 -21.01
N THR A 184 6.20 5.69 -20.81
CA THR A 184 6.90 6.85 -21.33
C THR A 184 7.12 6.72 -22.83
N ASP A 185 6.99 7.83 -23.58
CA ASP A 185 7.26 7.86 -25.02
C ASP A 185 8.68 7.35 -25.31
N THR A 186 8.82 6.63 -26.41
CA THR A 186 10.11 6.00 -26.80
C THR A 186 11.25 7.01 -26.92
N ASN A 187 10.94 8.27 -27.27
CA ASN A 187 11.92 9.35 -27.38
C ASN A 187 12.35 9.95 -26.03
N GLU A 188 11.59 9.69 -24.97
CA GLU A 188 11.81 10.20 -23.61
C GLU A 188 12.31 9.11 -22.64
N ARG A 189 12.48 7.87 -23.13
CA ARG A 189 12.97 6.76 -22.32
C ARG A 189 14.43 6.94 -22.00
N HIS A 190 14.77 6.86 -20.73
CA HIS A 190 16.16 6.79 -20.29
C HIS A 190 16.61 5.33 -20.21
N PRO A 191 17.87 5.03 -20.55
CA PRO A 191 18.42 3.69 -20.44
C PRO A 191 18.54 3.21 -19.00
#